data_bf81e4adae031e5ff95b74695cede4be
#
_entry.id   bf81e4adae031e5ff95b74695cede4be
#
_cell.length_a   1.000
_cell.length_b   1.000
_cell.length_c   1.000
_cell.angle_alpha   90.00
_cell.angle_beta   90.00
_cell.angle_gamma   90.00
#
_symmetry.space_group_name_H-M   'P 1'
#
loop_
_entity.id
_entity.type
_entity.pdbx_description
1 polymer ?
#
loop_
_entity_poly.entity_id
_entity_poly.type
_entity_poly.pdbx_seq_one_letter_code
_entity_poly.pdbx_strand_id
1 'polypeptide(L)'
;MRLLLINPNMTEAMTTEMTKVAHATIGEDAEIIPVTATKGFPYISSRAEAQIAGAQVLETIAAFHKDVDAVIIAAFGDPGLVATRELFDLPIIGMAEAAVLSASLLGDRFSVVTFSPHMARWYTDCVIQTGLEARFTGVRCPKQPPAKIDNIAADFRNELISLAGLATAQDGANVVILGGAPLAGLAPQIAD
;
A
#
# COMPACT_ATOMS: atom_id res chain seq x y z
N MET A 1 -22.79 -2.18 -2.53
CA MET A 1 -21.66 -3.10 -2.31
C MET A 1 -20.99 -2.74 -0.99
N ARG A 2 -20.59 -3.72 -0.16
CA ARG A 2 -19.94 -3.51 1.14
C ARG A 2 -18.48 -3.94 1.05
N LEU A 3 -17.56 -3.00 1.24
CA LEU A 3 -16.12 -3.20 1.12
C LEU A 3 -15.46 -3.14 2.50
N LEU A 4 -14.82 -4.23 2.91
CA LEU A 4 -14.00 -4.24 4.11
C LEU A 4 -12.62 -3.67 3.78
N LEU A 5 -12.25 -2.55 4.39
CA LEU A 5 -10.93 -1.95 4.28
C LEU A 5 -10.15 -2.24 5.56
N ILE A 6 -9.17 -3.13 5.48
CA ILE A 6 -8.38 -3.57 6.63
C ILE A 6 -7.06 -2.83 6.66
N ASN A 7 -6.85 -2.01 7.69
CA ASN A 7 -5.51 -1.56 8.05
C ASN A 7 -4.87 -2.58 9.01
N PRO A 8 -3.85 -3.34 8.57
CA PRO A 8 -3.23 -4.37 9.39
C PRO A 8 -2.24 -3.85 10.42
N ASN A 9 -2.01 -2.53 10.50
CA ASN A 9 -1.30 -1.87 11.60
C ASN A 9 -2.28 -1.23 12.60
N MET A 10 -1.78 -0.81 13.77
CA MET A 10 -2.58 -0.32 14.90
C MET A 10 -2.84 1.20 14.86
N THR A 11 -2.47 1.93 13.80
CA THR A 11 -2.59 3.39 13.72
C THR A 11 -3.91 3.81 13.09
N GLU A 12 -4.89 4.17 13.90
CA GLU A 12 -6.23 4.62 13.47
C GLU A 12 -6.19 5.82 12.53
N ALA A 13 -5.25 6.75 12.73
CA ALA A 13 -5.08 7.89 11.84
C ALA A 13 -4.77 7.46 10.39
N MET A 14 -3.98 6.40 10.19
CA MET A 14 -3.73 5.85 8.85
C MET A 14 -4.98 5.22 8.26
N THR A 15 -5.77 4.50 9.05
CA THR A 15 -7.07 3.95 8.60
C THR A 15 -7.99 5.08 8.15
N THR A 16 -8.07 6.15 8.92
CA THR A 16 -8.90 7.32 8.60
C THR A 16 -8.49 7.95 7.27
N GLU A 17 -7.21 8.17 7.03
CA GLU A 17 -6.73 8.77 5.77
C GLU A 17 -6.97 7.84 4.57
N MET A 18 -6.69 6.55 4.70
CA MET A 18 -6.96 5.57 3.63
C MET A 18 -8.47 5.47 3.33
N THR A 19 -9.32 5.54 4.35
CA THR A 19 -10.78 5.55 4.20
C THR A 19 -11.27 6.80 3.48
N LYS A 20 -10.71 7.98 3.77
CA LYS A 20 -11.02 9.22 3.02
C LYS A 20 -10.68 9.10 1.54
N VAL A 21 -9.48 8.56 1.22
CA VAL A 21 -9.08 8.32 -0.17
C VAL A 21 -10.01 7.34 -0.86
N ALA A 22 -10.40 6.26 -0.18
CA ALA A 22 -11.33 5.28 -0.72
C ALA A 22 -12.70 5.91 -1.01
N HIS A 23 -13.28 6.67 -0.08
CA HIS A 23 -14.54 7.40 -0.31
C HIS A 23 -14.43 8.41 -1.45
N ALA A 24 -13.34 9.16 -1.54
CA ALA A 24 -13.12 10.12 -2.63
C ALA A 24 -13.05 9.44 -4.01
N THR A 25 -12.63 8.18 -4.06
CA THR A 25 -12.47 7.41 -5.30
C THR A 25 -13.76 6.70 -5.71
N ILE A 26 -14.46 6.08 -4.75
CA ILE A 26 -15.64 5.23 -5.00
C ILE A 26 -16.94 6.03 -4.95
N GLY A 27 -16.97 7.14 -4.21
CA GLY A 27 -18.20 7.91 -3.97
C GLY A 27 -19.20 7.12 -3.13
N GLU A 28 -20.47 7.18 -3.55
CA GLU A 28 -21.58 6.51 -2.86
C GLU A 28 -21.89 5.10 -3.40
N ASP A 29 -21.10 4.59 -4.35
CA ASP A 29 -21.34 3.29 -5.01
C ASP A 29 -21.08 2.10 -4.08
N ALA A 30 -20.32 2.31 -2.99
CA ALA A 30 -20.06 1.29 -2.00
C ALA A 30 -19.98 1.84 -0.58
N GLU A 31 -20.47 1.04 0.37
CA GLU A 31 -20.25 1.22 1.80
C GLU A 31 -18.85 0.71 2.16
N ILE A 32 -18.00 1.57 2.72
CA ILE A 32 -16.67 1.17 3.21
C ILE A 32 -16.76 0.88 4.70
N ILE A 33 -16.31 -0.30 5.09
CA ILE A 33 -16.21 -0.75 6.47
C ILE A 33 -14.73 -0.74 6.86
N PRO A 34 -14.21 0.33 7.49
CA PRO A 34 -12.81 0.40 7.88
C PRO A 34 -12.58 -0.36 9.18
N VAL A 35 -11.50 -1.14 9.21
CA VAL A 35 -11.06 -1.86 10.40
C VAL A 35 -9.58 -1.63 10.62
N THR A 36 -9.21 -1.19 11.83
CA THR A 36 -7.82 -1.08 12.28
C THR A 36 -7.46 -2.30 13.11
N ALA A 37 -6.30 -2.89 12.89
CA ALA A 37 -5.83 -4.01 13.69
C ALA A 37 -5.69 -3.61 15.16
N THR A 38 -6.16 -4.47 16.07
CA THR A 38 -6.10 -4.23 17.53
C THR A 38 -4.84 -4.77 18.19
N LYS A 39 -4.06 -5.56 17.43
CA LYS A 39 -2.82 -6.20 17.88
C LYS A 39 -1.77 -6.09 16.78
N GLY A 40 -0.49 -6.10 17.16
CA GLY A 40 0.62 -6.04 16.21
C GLY A 40 1.49 -4.82 16.43
N PHE A 41 1.67 -4.02 15.38
CA PHE A 41 2.60 -2.89 15.36
C PHE A 41 1.88 -1.59 14.99
N PRO A 42 2.30 -0.44 15.54
CA PRO A 42 1.79 0.88 15.08
C PRO A 42 2.06 1.12 13.59
N TYR A 43 3.16 0.58 13.08
CA TYR A 43 3.53 0.61 11.66
C TYR A 43 4.28 -0.69 11.31
N ILE A 44 4.00 -1.24 10.12
CA ILE A 44 4.67 -2.45 9.63
C ILE A 44 5.89 -2.02 8.82
N SER A 45 7.08 -2.26 9.36
CA SER A 45 8.36 -1.80 8.83
C SER A 45 9.28 -2.92 8.32
N SER A 46 8.86 -4.15 8.45
CA SER A 46 9.66 -5.32 8.05
C SER A 46 8.78 -6.47 7.56
N ARG A 47 9.40 -7.41 6.82
CA ARG A 47 8.73 -8.65 6.41
C ARG A 47 8.33 -9.53 7.60
N ALA A 48 9.11 -9.50 8.67
CA ALA A 48 8.77 -10.24 9.90
C ALA A 48 7.49 -9.68 10.54
N GLU A 49 7.38 -8.36 10.65
CA GLU A 49 6.16 -7.69 11.12
C GLU A 49 4.97 -7.93 10.18
N ALA A 50 5.21 -7.99 8.86
CA ALA A 50 4.18 -8.32 7.89
C ALA A 50 3.59 -9.74 8.08
N GLN A 51 4.40 -10.73 8.47
CA GLN A 51 3.89 -12.07 8.79
C GLN A 51 2.94 -12.03 9.98
N ILE A 52 3.27 -11.28 11.03
CA ILE A 52 2.43 -11.11 12.22
C ILE A 52 1.15 -10.33 11.85
N ALA A 53 1.28 -9.28 11.06
CA ALA A 53 0.16 -8.51 10.57
C ALA A 53 -0.77 -9.34 9.67
N GLY A 54 -0.23 -10.27 8.89
CA GLY A 54 -1.01 -11.21 8.07
C GLY A 54 -1.95 -12.08 8.91
N ALA A 55 -1.55 -12.50 10.10
CA ALA A 55 -2.42 -13.22 11.02
C ALA A 55 -3.63 -12.36 11.45
N GLN A 56 -3.41 -11.05 11.71
CA GLN A 56 -4.51 -10.13 12.04
C GLN A 56 -5.46 -9.90 10.86
N VAL A 57 -4.95 -9.89 9.62
CA VAL A 57 -5.78 -9.83 8.42
C VAL A 57 -6.67 -11.07 8.32
N LEU A 58 -6.13 -12.26 8.53
CA LEU A 58 -6.89 -13.51 8.52
C LEU A 58 -8.00 -13.51 9.60
N GLU A 59 -7.69 -13.13 10.83
CA GLU A 59 -8.66 -13.02 11.93
C GLU A 59 -9.77 -12.03 11.60
N THR A 60 -9.41 -10.88 11.02
CA THR A 60 -10.37 -9.83 10.65
C THR A 60 -11.31 -10.32 9.55
N ILE A 61 -10.79 -10.93 8.48
CA ILE A 61 -11.62 -11.45 7.40
C ILE A 61 -12.53 -12.56 7.92
N ALA A 62 -12.04 -13.46 8.77
CA ALA A 62 -12.86 -14.51 9.38
C ALA A 62 -14.06 -13.95 10.15
N ALA A 63 -13.92 -12.77 10.78
CA ALA A 63 -15.01 -12.13 11.50
C ALA A 63 -16.02 -11.43 10.59
N PHE A 64 -15.62 -10.95 9.41
CA PHE A 64 -16.45 -10.09 8.54
C PHE A 64 -16.89 -10.72 7.22
N HIS A 65 -16.28 -11.84 6.77
CA HIS A 65 -16.43 -12.37 5.40
C HIS A 65 -17.87 -12.68 4.96
N LYS A 66 -18.80 -12.89 5.90
CA LYS A 66 -20.22 -13.13 5.60
C LYS A 66 -21.04 -11.86 5.39
N ASP A 67 -20.49 -10.71 5.80
CA ASP A 67 -21.19 -9.43 5.86
C ASP A 67 -20.65 -8.42 4.84
N VAL A 68 -19.70 -8.83 4.01
CA VAL A 68 -19.03 -7.97 3.02
C VAL A 68 -18.93 -8.65 1.66
N ASP A 69 -18.87 -7.84 0.61
CA ASP A 69 -18.80 -8.32 -0.78
C ASP A 69 -17.35 -8.46 -1.28
N ALA A 70 -16.41 -7.68 -0.71
CA ALA A 70 -14.99 -7.74 -1.04
C ALA A 70 -14.14 -7.15 0.08
N VAL A 71 -12.83 -7.44 0.04
CA VAL A 71 -11.84 -6.99 1.02
C VAL A 71 -10.70 -6.24 0.33
N ILE A 72 -10.25 -5.14 0.96
CA ILE A 72 -9.02 -4.43 0.61
C ILE A 72 -8.06 -4.56 1.79
N ILE A 73 -6.90 -5.18 1.57
CA ILE A 73 -5.79 -5.17 2.53
C ILE A 73 -5.03 -3.87 2.33
N ALA A 74 -5.30 -2.89 3.20
CA ALA A 74 -4.85 -1.51 3.07
C ALA A 74 -3.44 -1.30 3.65
N ALA A 75 -2.47 -2.08 3.17
CA ALA A 75 -1.06 -1.92 3.50
C ALA A 75 -0.19 -2.27 2.29
N PHE A 76 0.74 -1.39 1.93
CA PHE A 76 1.66 -1.65 0.84
C PHE A 76 2.66 -2.73 1.25
N GLY A 77 2.55 -3.91 0.60
CA GLY A 77 3.25 -5.14 0.97
C GLY A 77 2.30 -6.32 1.22
N ASP A 78 0.99 -6.07 1.19
CA ASP A 78 -0.10 -7.05 1.13
C ASP A 78 0.01 -8.20 2.15
N PRO A 79 0.16 -7.91 3.46
CA PRO A 79 0.35 -8.94 4.47
C PRO A 79 -0.84 -9.89 4.52
N GLY A 80 -0.57 -11.19 4.35
CA GLY A 80 -1.58 -12.24 4.41
C GLY A 80 -2.39 -12.46 3.12
N LEU A 81 -2.17 -11.67 2.04
CA LEU A 81 -2.99 -11.73 0.83
C LEU A 81 -3.13 -13.16 0.25
N VAL A 82 -2.02 -13.87 0.08
CA VAL A 82 -2.02 -15.22 -0.51
C VAL A 82 -2.81 -16.20 0.38
N ALA A 83 -2.55 -16.17 1.69
CA ALA A 83 -3.22 -17.05 2.64
C ALA A 83 -4.73 -16.75 2.76
N THR A 84 -5.12 -15.47 2.67
CA THR A 84 -6.54 -15.10 2.72
C THR A 84 -7.31 -15.58 1.49
N ARG A 85 -6.73 -15.49 0.30
CA ARG A 85 -7.31 -15.99 -0.95
C ARG A 85 -7.44 -17.52 -0.99
N GLU A 86 -6.60 -18.23 -0.23
CA GLU A 86 -6.71 -19.69 -0.08
C GLU A 86 -7.88 -20.09 0.82
N LEU A 87 -8.19 -19.29 1.84
CA LEU A 87 -9.16 -19.64 2.89
C LEU A 87 -10.57 -19.06 2.67
N PHE A 88 -10.71 -17.96 1.94
CA PHE A 88 -11.99 -17.25 1.81
C PHE A 88 -12.40 -17.10 0.35
N ASP A 89 -13.63 -17.51 0.07
CA ASP A 89 -14.26 -17.44 -1.26
C ASP A 89 -14.95 -16.06 -1.45
N LEU A 90 -14.16 -15.00 -1.48
CA LEU A 90 -14.61 -13.64 -1.83
C LEU A 90 -13.44 -12.86 -2.45
N PRO A 91 -13.70 -11.79 -3.23
CA PRO A 91 -12.65 -10.97 -3.79
C PRO A 91 -11.80 -10.30 -2.70
N ILE A 92 -10.50 -10.55 -2.71
CA ILE A 92 -9.52 -9.95 -1.79
C ILE A 92 -8.44 -9.26 -2.60
N ILE A 93 -8.27 -7.96 -2.38
CA ILE A 93 -7.36 -7.09 -3.12
C ILE A 93 -6.25 -6.63 -2.17
N GLY A 94 -5.00 -6.84 -2.60
CA GLY A 94 -3.83 -6.27 -1.95
C GLY A 94 -3.53 -4.88 -2.51
N MET A 95 -3.19 -3.93 -1.67
CA MET A 95 -2.90 -2.55 -2.09
C MET A 95 -1.67 -2.47 -2.98
N ALA A 96 -0.58 -3.21 -2.68
CA ALA A 96 0.62 -3.20 -3.48
C ALA A 96 0.40 -3.87 -4.84
N GLU A 97 -0.25 -5.03 -4.86
CA GLU A 97 -0.62 -5.72 -6.10
C GLU A 97 -1.49 -4.83 -6.98
N ALA A 98 -2.54 -4.22 -6.43
CA ALA A 98 -3.43 -3.33 -7.18
C ALA A 98 -2.70 -2.11 -7.75
N ALA A 99 -1.78 -1.51 -6.99
CA ALA A 99 -0.98 -0.38 -7.45
C ALA A 99 -0.05 -0.77 -8.61
N VAL A 100 0.60 -1.92 -8.53
CA VAL A 100 1.49 -2.45 -9.59
C VAL A 100 0.71 -2.76 -10.87
N LEU A 101 -0.44 -3.43 -10.75
CA LEU A 101 -1.30 -3.72 -11.89
C LEU A 101 -1.83 -2.44 -12.54
N SER A 102 -2.29 -1.48 -11.73
CA SER A 102 -2.76 -0.18 -12.23
C SER A 102 -1.64 0.60 -12.94
N ALA A 103 -0.45 0.65 -12.36
CA ALA A 103 0.71 1.30 -12.99
C ALA A 103 1.04 0.66 -14.35
N SER A 104 0.90 -0.65 -14.48
CA SER A 104 1.15 -1.37 -15.72
C SER A 104 0.13 -1.04 -16.83
N LEU A 105 -1.05 -0.55 -16.49
CA LEU A 105 -2.06 -0.08 -17.45
C LEU A 105 -1.80 1.37 -17.90
N LEU A 106 -1.11 2.16 -17.07
CA LEU A 106 -0.90 3.60 -17.29
C LEU A 106 0.38 3.91 -18.06
N GLY A 107 1.37 3.01 -18.04
CA GLY A 107 2.63 3.24 -18.76
C GLY A 107 3.45 1.96 -18.94
N ASP A 108 4.46 2.00 -19.82
CA ASP A 108 5.28 0.84 -20.14
C ASP A 108 6.20 0.41 -19.00
N ARG A 109 6.71 1.38 -18.25
CA ARG A 109 7.65 1.15 -17.14
C ARG A 109 7.21 1.92 -15.90
N PHE A 110 7.39 1.32 -14.74
CA PHE A 110 7.02 1.94 -13.47
C PHE A 110 8.12 1.78 -12.41
N SER A 111 8.12 2.72 -11.47
CA SER A 111 8.98 2.72 -10.29
C SER A 111 8.12 2.79 -9.01
N VAL A 112 8.68 2.36 -7.90
CA VAL A 112 8.13 2.63 -6.57
C VAL A 112 8.98 3.67 -5.87
N VAL A 113 8.37 4.71 -5.34
CA VAL A 113 9.01 5.69 -4.46
C VAL A 113 8.46 5.52 -3.06
N THR A 114 9.34 5.40 -2.08
CA THR A 114 8.98 5.22 -0.67
C THR A 114 9.86 6.07 0.24
N PHE A 115 9.49 6.17 1.52
CA PHE A 115 10.17 7.02 2.50
C PHE A 115 11.21 6.29 3.37
N SER A 116 11.40 4.98 3.17
CA SER A 116 12.35 4.21 3.98
C SER A 116 13.12 3.18 3.16
N PRO A 117 14.46 3.12 3.27
CA PRO A 117 15.29 2.14 2.59
C PRO A 117 15.01 0.69 3.05
N HIS A 118 14.48 0.50 4.25
CA HIS A 118 14.13 -0.82 4.77
C HIS A 118 13.02 -1.51 3.97
N MET A 119 12.18 -0.73 3.28
CA MET A 119 11.08 -1.23 2.46
C MET A 119 11.51 -1.66 1.06
N ALA A 120 12.64 -1.15 0.55
CA ALA A 120 13.01 -1.30 -0.87
C ALA A 120 13.02 -2.76 -1.34
N ARG A 121 13.66 -3.65 -0.57
CA ARG A 121 13.70 -5.07 -0.92
C ARG A 121 12.33 -5.73 -0.87
N TRP A 122 11.54 -5.43 0.16
CA TRP A 122 10.19 -5.99 0.30
C TRP A 122 9.28 -5.56 -0.85
N TYR A 123 9.30 -4.27 -1.22
CA TYR A 123 8.49 -3.75 -2.32
C TYR A 123 8.93 -4.31 -3.69
N THR A 124 10.22 -4.56 -3.87
CA THR A 124 10.71 -5.30 -5.05
C THR A 124 10.11 -6.72 -5.09
N ASP A 125 10.08 -7.42 -3.97
CA ASP A 125 9.50 -8.77 -3.91
C ASP A 125 7.97 -8.75 -4.20
N CYS A 126 7.24 -7.70 -3.78
CA CYS A 126 5.82 -7.52 -4.14
C CYS A 126 5.63 -7.38 -5.66
N VAL A 127 6.50 -6.62 -6.32
CA VAL A 127 6.45 -6.50 -7.80
C VAL A 127 6.74 -7.86 -8.48
N ILE A 128 7.76 -8.58 -8.02
CA ILE A 128 8.09 -9.91 -8.57
C ILE A 128 6.89 -10.86 -8.47
N GLN A 129 6.14 -10.83 -7.37
CA GLN A 129 4.96 -11.67 -7.18
C GLN A 129 3.84 -11.40 -8.20
N THR A 130 3.80 -10.21 -8.81
CA THR A 130 2.85 -9.89 -9.87
C THR A 130 3.29 -10.38 -11.26
N GLY A 131 4.54 -10.83 -11.43
CA GLY A 131 5.12 -11.20 -12.73
C GLY A 131 5.44 -10.00 -13.63
N LEU A 132 5.48 -8.78 -13.09
CA LEU A 132 5.71 -7.54 -13.83
C LEU A 132 7.12 -6.95 -13.63
N GLU A 133 8.07 -7.72 -13.13
CA GLU A 133 9.45 -7.28 -12.85
C GLU A 133 10.19 -6.76 -14.10
N ALA A 134 9.87 -7.27 -15.28
CA ALA A 134 10.46 -6.80 -16.54
C ALA A 134 10.09 -5.33 -16.87
N ARG A 135 9.02 -4.82 -16.29
CA ARG A 135 8.54 -3.43 -16.46
C ARG A 135 8.92 -2.53 -15.28
N PHE A 136 9.48 -3.12 -14.23
CA PHE A 136 9.85 -2.41 -13.01
C PHE A 136 11.25 -1.80 -13.13
N THR A 137 11.38 -0.51 -12.85
CA THR A 137 12.66 0.21 -12.94
C THR A 137 13.41 0.27 -11.60
N GLY A 138 12.75 -0.11 -10.51
CA GLY A 138 13.36 -0.15 -9.18
C GLY A 138 12.59 0.63 -8.11
N VAL A 139 13.14 0.61 -6.91
CA VAL A 139 12.65 1.40 -5.77
C VAL A 139 13.58 2.58 -5.54
N ARG A 140 13.01 3.77 -5.46
CA ARG A 140 13.70 4.98 -4.98
C ARG A 140 13.26 5.31 -3.56
N CYS A 141 14.22 5.60 -2.69
CA CYS A 141 13.96 5.94 -1.29
C CYS A 141 15.06 6.85 -0.74
N PRO A 142 14.83 7.57 0.37
CA PRO A 142 15.88 8.28 1.10
C PRO A 142 17.03 7.36 1.52
N LYS A 143 18.21 7.91 1.71
CA LYS A 143 19.37 7.13 2.19
C LYS A 143 19.22 6.68 3.63
N GLN A 144 18.47 7.43 4.44
CA GLN A 144 18.22 7.17 5.85
C GLN A 144 16.72 7.00 6.10
N PRO A 145 16.30 6.10 7.00
CA PRO A 145 14.90 6.02 7.38
C PRO A 145 14.50 7.27 8.17
N PRO A 146 13.20 7.64 8.15
CA PRO A 146 12.71 8.74 8.96
C PRO A 146 12.84 8.42 10.46
N ALA A 147 13.11 9.46 11.25
CA ALA A 147 13.17 9.34 12.71
C ALA A 147 11.78 9.11 13.35
N LYS A 148 10.72 9.61 12.68
CA LYS A 148 9.32 9.47 13.09
C LYS A 148 8.45 9.24 11.85
N ILE A 149 7.29 8.61 12.04
CA ILE A 149 6.39 8.22 10.95
C ILE A 149 5.15 9.13 10.89
N ASP A 150 4.89 9.90 11.94
CA ASP A 150 3.62 10.62 12.14
C ASP A 150 3.32 11.67 11.06
N ASN A 151 4.34 12.30 10.46
CA ASN A 151 4.19 13.39 9.48
C ASN A 151 5.00 13.15 8.19
N ILE A 152 5.18 11.89 7.78
CA ILE A 152 6.01 11.53 6.62
C ILE A 152 5.63 12.32 5.36
N ALA A 153 4.33 12.44 5.05
CA ALA A 153 3.87 13.13 3.85
C ALA A 153 4.29 14.61 3.82
N ALA A 154 4.33 15.28 4.97
CA ALA A 154 4.76 16.66 5.07
C ALA A 154 6.29 16.78 5.12
N ASP A 155 6.94 16.00 5.98
CA ASP A 155 8.37 16.10 6.26
C ASP A 155 9.23 15.68 5.07
N PHE A 156 8.78 14.68 4.29
CA PHE A 156 9.51 14.12 3.16
C PHE A 156 8.97 14.56 1.79
N ARG A 157 7.97 15.45 1.73
CA ARG A 157 7.33 15.85 0.47
C ARG A 157 8.34 16.23 -0.62
N ASN A 158 9.26 17.13 -0.34
CA ASN A 158 10.24 17.61 -1.32
C ASN A 158 11.24 16.52 -1.73
N GLU A 159 11.63 15.66 -0.80
CA GLU A 159 12.51 14.52 -1.10
C GLU A 159 11.80 13.49 -1.96
N LEU A 160 10.52 13.18 -1.67
CA LEU A 160 9.71 12.28 -2.48
C LEU A 160 9.49 12.80 -3.90
N ILE A 161 9.25 14.12 -4.08
CA ILE A 161 9.19 14.78 -5.40
C ILE A 161 10.52 14.60 -6.14
N SER A 162 11.64 14.87 -5.47
CA SER A 162 12.96 14.68 -6.07
C SER A 162 13.22 13.24 -6.48
N LEU A 163 12.86 12.26 -5.63
CA LEU A 163 13.01 10.84 -5.93
C LEU A 163 12.11 10.40 -7.09
N ALA A 164 10.89 10.91 -7.18
CA ALA A 164 9.99 10.67 -8.32
C ALA A 164 10.57 11.23 -9.62
N GLY A 165 11.10 12.46 -9.59
CA GLY A 165 11.81 13.06 -10.73
C GLY A 165 13.04 12.26 -11.16
N LEU A 166 13.80 11.69 -10.22
CA LEU A 166 14.91 10.79 -10.56
C LEU A 166 14.44 9.46 -11.16
N ALA A 167 13.33 8.89 -10.66
CA ALA A 167 12.76 7.67 -11.22
C ALA A 167 12.34 7.85 -12.68
N THR A 168 11.77 8.99 -13.03
CA THR A 168 11.39 9.30 -14.41
C THR A 168 12.60 9.66 -15.27
N ALA A 169 13.46 10.57 -14.84
CA ALA A 169 14.54 11.12 -15.65
C ALA A 169 15.73 10.17 -15.83
N GLN A 170 16.05 9.36 -14.82
CA GLN A 170 17.24 8.48 -14.84
C GLN A 170 16.88 7.02 -15.04
N ASP A 171 15.79 6.52 -14.43
CA ASP A 171 15.44 5.09 -14.53
C ASP A 171 14.47 4.83 -15.69
N GLY A 172 13.89 5.88 -16.28
CA GLY A 172 12.97 5.78 -17.41
C GLY A 172 11.60 5.24 -17.03
N ALA A 173 11.16 5.48 -15.80
CA ALA A 173 9.79 5.18 -15.39
C ALA A 173 8.79 6.15 -16.04
N ASN A 174 7.69 5.63 -16.57
CA ASN A 174 6.56 6.44 -17.06
C ASN A 174 5.55 6.69 -15.95
N VAL A 175 5.51 5.79 -14.96
CA VAL A 175 4.58 5.83 -13.83
C VAL A 175 5.37 5.67 -12.53
N VAL A 176 5.01 6.45 -11.52
CA VAL A 176 5.57 6.35 -10.17
C VAL A 176 4.48 5.96 -9.18
N ILE A 177 4.72 4.89 -8.45
CA ILE A 177 3.87 4.43 -7.35
C ILE A 177 4.43 4.99 -6.04
N LEU A 178 3.64 5.68 -5.25
CA LEU A 178 4.00 6.06 -3.89
C LEU A 178 3.68 4.91 -2.94
N GLY A 179 4.72 4.20 -2.48
CA GLY A 179 4.58 3.00 -1.65
C GLY A 179 4.66 3.29 -0.16
N GLY A 180 3.58 2.95 0.57
CA GLY A 180 3.47 3.05 2.03
C GLY A 180 2.24 3.83 2.49
N ALA A 181 1.52 3.32 3.49
CA ALA A 181 0.30 3.92 4.02
C ALA A 181 0.45 5.39 4.47
N PRO A 182 1.59 5.84 5.05
CA PRO A 182 1.82 7.25 5.37
C PRO A 182 1.80 8.20 4.16
N LEU A 183 1.86 7.68 2.93
CA LEU A 183 1.81 8.46 1.68
C LEU A 183 0.41 8.52 1.06
N ALA A 184 -0.60 7.98 1.72
CA ALA A 184 -1.98 8.03 1.24
C ALA A 184 -2.43 9.49 0.99
N GLY A 185 -3.04 9.74 -0.19
CA GLY A 185 -3.51 11.08 -0.58
C GLY A 185 -2.41 12.06 -1.01
N LEU A 186 -1.13 11.68 -1.03
CA LEU A 186 -0.03 12.58 -1.43
C LEU A 186 0.11 12.69 -2.95
N ALA A 187 -0.26 11.66 -3.72
CA ALA A 187 -0.02 11.62 -5.16
C ALA A 187 -0.56 12.85 -5.93
N PRO A 188 -1.79 13.34 -5.71
CA PRO A 188 -2.29 14.55 -6.39
C PRO A 188 -1.50 15.82 -6.05
N GLN A 189 -0.77 15.82 -4.93
CA GLN A 189 -0.02 16.99 -4.46
C GLN A 189 1.40 17.06 -5.02
N ILE A 190 1.88 16.00 -5.66
CA ILE A 190 3.24 15.90 -6.21
C ILE A 190 3.25 15.54 -7.70
N ALA A 191 2.08 15.44 -8.34
CA ALA A 191 1.94 15.10 -9.77
C ALA A 191 2.21 16.28 -10.72
N ASP A 192 2.31 17.52 -10.19
CA ASP A 192 2.67 18.73 -10.91
C ASP A 192 4.20 18.90 -10.88
#